data_823fd0ee57abefcb142c39af44f4908a
#
_entry.id   823fd0ee57abefcb142c39af44f4908a
#
_cell.length_a   1.000
_cell.length_b   1.000
_cell.length_c   1.000
_cell.angle_alpha   90.00
_cell.angle_beta   90.00
_cell.angle_gamma   90.00
#
_symmetry.space_group_name_H-M   'P 1'
#
loop_
_entity.id
_entity.type
_entity.pdbx_description
1 polymer ?
#
loop_
_entity_poly.entity_id
_entity_poly.type
_entity_poly.pdbx_seq_one_letter_code
_entity_poly.pdbx_strand_id
1 'polypeptide(L)'
;ESARLASSSDTGEGHPGGAFQFAALLEALAGMMPAAKPLEMHLVGHSAGAIFHSHFVPELVHRGLSAASLSVLAPAVRNDVFKANVAKFVGKAPGIGALTMCTMTEDAERDDDLVEFLGATVYGKSLLYLVSRAFEPKRKTPILGLEETLRADPVLWPLFNGGGARLELSPARGETPNPHTRALRHGCFDNDAATMRTVATIVTS
;
A
#
# COMPACT_ATOMS: atom_id res chain seq x y z
N GLU A 1 -0.82 -10.29 -11.54
CA GLU A 1 -1.68 -10.42 -12.73
C GLU A 1 -3.14 -10.15 -12.38
N SER A 2 -3.75 -10.81 -11.41
CA SER A 2 -5.17 -10.63 -11.06
C SER A 2 -5.56 -9.18 -10.75
N ALA A 3 -4.74 -8.43 -10.01
CA ALA A 3 -5.01 -7.02 -9.71
C ALA A 3 -4.96 -6.14 -10.99
N ARG A 4 -4.05 -6.45 -11.92
CA ARG A 4 -3.96 -5.77 -13.21
C ARG A 4 -5.20 -6.04 -14.06
N LEU A 5 -5.62 -7.29 -14.15
CA LEU A 5 -6.84 -7.67 -14.89
C LEU A 5 -8.10 -7.04 -14.27
N ALA A 6 -8.21 -7.03 -12.94
CA ALA A 6 -9.33 -6.39 -12.24
C ALA A 6 -9.48 -4.90 -12.60
N SER A 7 -8.37 -4.20 -12.88
CA SER A 7 -8.34 -2.79 -13.26
C SER A 7 -8.26 -2.56 -14.78
N SER A 8 -8.49 -3.58 -15.59
CA SER A 8 -8.44 -3.52 -17.06
C SER A 8 -9.84 -3.31 -17.66
N SER A 9 -9.90 -2.56 -18.76
CA SER A 9 -11.11 -2.43 -19.59
C SER A 9 -11.48 -3.73 -20.31
N ASP A 10 -10.49 -4.63 -20.49
CA ASP A 10 -10.69 -5.97 -21.06
C ASP A 10 -9.85 -6.97 -20.26
N THR A 11 -10.51 -7.98 -19.71
CA THR A 11 -9.87 -9.08 -18.97
C THR A 11 -9.37 -10.20 -19.89
N GLY A 12 -9.68 -10.13 -21.18
CA GLY A 12 -9.49 -11.21 -22.14
C GLY A 12 -10.67 -12.19 -22.20
N GLU A 13 -11.70 -11.95 -21.40
CA GLU A 13 -12.94 -12.76 -21.36
C GLU A 13 -14.17 -12.01 -21.93
N GLY A 14 -13.92 -10.88 -22.61
CA GLY A 14 -14.96 -10.09 -23.25
C GLY A 14 -15.74 -9.16 -22.29
N HIS A 15 -15.24 -8.96 -21.06
CA HIS A 15 -15.83 -8.03 -20.09
C HIS A 15 -14.74 -7.28 -19.33
N PRO A 16 -15.06 -6.06 -18.83
CA PRO A 16 -14.11 -5.29 -18.01
C PRO A 16 -13.96 -5.88 -16.61
N GLY A 17 -12.82 -5.64 -15.99
CA GLY A 17 -12.53 -6.04 -14.62
C GLY A 17 -13.38 -5.28 -13.60
N GLY A 18 -13.63 -5.90 -12.43
CA GLY A 18 -14.49 -5.32 -11.40
C GLY A 18 -14.00 -3.99 -10.85
N ALA A 19 -12.67 -3.81 -10.68
CA ALA A 19 -12.10 -2.54 -10.23
C ALA A 19 -12.23 -1.43 -11.29
N PHE A 20 -12.14 -1.77 -12.58
CA PHE A 20 -12.42 -0.85 -13.68
C PHE A 20 -13.88 -0.37 -13.65
N GLN A 21 -14.84 -1.30 -13.48
CA GLN A 21 -16.26 -0.97 -13.35
C GLN A 21 -16.54 -0.11 -12.12
N PHE A 22 -15.89 -0.45 -11.00
CA PHE A 22 -16.02 0.33 -9.76
C PHE A 22 -15.49 1.76 -9.91
N ALA A 23 -14.36 1.95 -10.59
CA ALA A 23 -13.85 3.28 -10.89
C ALA A 23 -14.82 4.09 -11.77
N ALA A 24 -15.51 3.45 -12.72
CA ALA A 24 -16.55 4.11 -13.52
C ALA A 24 -17.77 4.53 -12.69
N LEU A 25 -18.16 3.72 -11.70
CA LEU A 25 -19.22 4.10 -10.76
C LEU A 25 -18.82 5.27 -9.87
N LEU A 26 -17.56 5.31 -9.40
CA LEU A 26 -17.02 6.43 -8.62
C LEU A 26 -16.99 7.73 -9.44
N GLU A 27 -16.61 7.65 -10.72
CA GLU A 27 -16.65 8.78 -11.65
C GLU A 27 -18.08 9.32 -11.81
N ALA A 28 -19.04 8.44 -12.06
CA ALA A 28 -20.44 8.81 -12.14
C ALA A 28 -20.97 9.43 -10.84
N LEU A 29 -20.62 8.84 -9.69
CA LEU A 29 -20.97 9.38 -8.37
C LEU A 29 -20.37 10.77 -8.14
N ALA A 30 -19.10 10.94 -8.46
CA ALA A 30 -18.42 12.25 -8.33
C ALA A 30 -19.10 13.32 -9.18
N GLY A 31 -19.54 12.98 -10.41
CA GLY A 31 -20.30 13.88 -11.27
C GLY A 31 -21.69 14.25 -10.76
N MET A 32 -22.26 13.44 -9.85
CA MET A 32 -23.57 13.71 -9.21
C MET A 32 -23.43 14.52 -7.90
N MET A 33 -22.23 14.60 -7.33
CA MET A 33 -22.02 15.32 -6.07
C MET A 33 -22.02 16.84 -6.30
N PRO A 34 -22.63 17.63 -5.41
CA PRO A 34 -22.57 19.09 -5.48
C PRO A 34 -21.12 19.57 -5.26
N ALA A 35 -20.73 20.62 -5.97
CA ALA A 35 -19.38 21.20 -5.86
C ALA A 35 -19.00 21.61 -4.42
N ALA A 36 -19.99 21.96 -3.59
CA ALA A 36 -19.79 22.32 -2.19
C ALA A 36 -19.51 21.10 -1.28
N LYS A 37 -19.72 19.86 -1.79
CA LYS A 37 -19.48 18.62 -1.06
C LYS A 37 -19.00 17.56 -2.04
N PRO A 38 -17.75 17.66 -2.53
CA PRO A 38 -17.19 16.71 -3.48
C PRO A 38 -17.04 15.32 -2.85
N LEU A 39 -16.94 14.31 -3.70
CA LEU A 39 -16.59 12.95 -3.27
C LEU A 39 -15.16 12.94 -2.72
N GLU A 40 -15.00 12.57 -1.47
CA GLU A 40 -13.70 12.36 -0.84
C GLU A 40 -13.41 10.86 -0.72
N MET A 41 -12.27 10.43 -1.23
CA MET A 41 -11.87 9.02 -1.25
C MET A 41 -10.60 8.81 -0.46
N HIS A 42 -10.63 7.84 0.44
CA HIS A 42 -9.45 7.36 1.18
C HIS A 42 -9.23 5.89 0.84
N LEU A 43 -8.02 5.56 0.41
CA LEU A 43 -7.63 4.22 0.04
C LEU A 43 -6.79 3.60 1.16
N VAL A 44 -7.12 2.37 1.55
CA VAL A 44 -6.36 1.63 2.56
C VAL A 44 -6.09 0.24 2.05
N GLY A 45 -4.83 -0.21 2.08
CA GLY A 45 -4.45 -1.53 1.62
C GLY A 45 -3.42 -2.20 2.50
N HIS A 46 -3.74 -3.38 3.06
CA HIS A 46 -2.80 -4.22 3.77
C HIS A 46 -2.19 -5.26 2.83
N SER A 47 -0.88 -5.48 2.92
CA SER A 47 -0.16 -6.52 2.19
C SER A 47 -0.44 -6.51 0.68
N ALA A 48 -1.14 -7.51 0.14
CA ALA A 48 -1.56 -7.59 -1.26
C ALA A 48 -2.52 -6.46 -1.67
N GLY A 49 -3.19 -5.78 -0.74
CA GLY A 49 -3.99 -4.59 -1.01
C GLY A 49 -3.18 -3.46 -1.65
N ALA A 50 -1.88 -3.36 -1.34
CA ALA A 50 -0.99 -2.41 -2.01
C ALA A 50 -0.76 -2.77 -3.49
N ILE A 51 -0.77 -4.07 -3.85
CA ILE A 51 -0.70 -4.52 -5.25
C ILE A 51 -1.97 -4.10 -5.97
N PHE A 52 -3.15 -4.31 -5.36
CA PHE A 52 -4.43 -3.89 -5.90
C PHE A 52 -4.43 -2.38 -6.17
N HIS A 53 -4.11 -1.55 -5.16
CA HIS A 53 -4.10 -0.09 -5.31
C HIS A 53 -3.07 0.38 -6.33
N SER A 54 -1.96 -0.33 -6.53
CA SER A 54 -0.98 0.01 -7.55
C SER A 54 -1.50 -0.14 -8.99
N HIS A 55 -2.59 -0.87 -9.18
CA HIS A 55 -3.28 -0.94 -10.47
C HIS A 55 -4.56 -0.10 -10.50
N PHE A 56 -5.21 0.10 -9.36
CA PHE A 56 -6.43 0.88 -9.25
C PHE A 56 -6.19 2.39 -9.33
N VAL A 57 -5.13 2.90 -8.71
CA VAL A 57 -4.79 4.35 -8.73
C VAL A 57 -4.64 4.91 -10.15
N PRO A 58 -3.90 4.27 -11.08
CA PRO A 58 -3.84 4.74 -12.46
C PRO A 58 -5.20 4.84 -13.13
N GLU A 59 -6.12 3.92 -12.83
CA GLU A 59 -7.48 3.95 -13.37
C GLU A 59 -8.31 5.11 -12.82
N LEU A 60 -8.20 5.41 -11.51
CA LEU A 60 -8.81 6.59 -10.92
C LEU A 60 -8.29 7.87 -11.58
N VAL A 61 -6.97 8.00 -11.69
CA VAL A 61 -6.33 9.18 -12.30
C VAL A 61 -6.71 9.34 -13.77
N HIS A 62 -6.79 8.25 -14.53
CA HIS A 62 -7.25 8.28 -15.93
C HIS A 62 -8.66 8.86 -16.06
N ARG A 63 -9.52 8.65 -15.07
CA ARG A 63 -10.89 9.21 -15.00
C ARG A 63 -10.97 10.60 -14.36
N GLY A 64 -9.83 11.24 -14.09
CA GLY A 64 -9.79 12.56 -13.45
C GLY A 64 -10.10 12.55 -11.96
N LEU A 65 -10.14 11.35 -11.32
CA LEU A 65 -10.43 11.19 -9.90
C LEU A 65 -9.14 11.28 -9.05
N SER A 66 -9.29 11.78 -7.83
CA SER A 66 -8.22 11.83 -6.85
C SER A 66 -8.61 11.08 -5.57
N ALA A 67 -7.61 10.47 -4.92
CA ALA A 67 -7.75 10.02 -3.55
C ALA A 67 -7.18 11.08 -2.61
N ALA A 68 -7.92 11.46 -1.57
CA ALA A 68 -7.44 12.36 -0.53
C ALA A 68 -6.25 11.74 0.20
N SER A 69 -6.29 10.42 0.47
CA SER A 69 -5.16 9.69 1.01
C SER A 69 -5.06 8.25 0.49
N LEU A 70 -3.83 7.71 0.53
CA LEU A 70 -3.54 6.29 0.41
C LEU A 70 -2.71 5.84 1.62
N SER A 71 -3.22 4.88 2.38
CA SER A 71 -2.50 4.23 3.47
C SER A 71 -2.17 2.79 3.08
N VAL A 72 -0.88 2.44 3.07
CA VAL A 72 -0.41 1.08 2.79
C VAL A 72 0.23 0.47 4.04
N LEU A 73 -0.25 -0.70 4.42
CA LEU A 73 0.14 -1.41 5.63
C LEU A 73 0.92 -2.67 5.23
N ALA A 74 2.18 -2.79 5.66
CA ALA A 74 3.10 -3.86 5.30
C ALA A 74 2.99 -4.26 3.81
N PRO A 75 3.20 -3.33 2.86
CA PRO A 75 2.86 -3.51 1.46
C PRO A 75 3.70 -4.60 0.79
N ALA A 76 3.04 -5.59 0.18
CA ALA A 76 3.68 -6.69 -0.55
C ALA A 76 3.93 -6.38 -2.04
N VAL A 77 3.81 -5.13 -2.44
CA VAL A 77 4.01 -4.69 -3.82
C VAL A 77 5.50 -4.49 -4.15
N ARG A 78 5.88 -4.79 -5.38
CA ARG A 78 7.22 -4.53 -5.91
C ARG A 78 7.49 -3.02 -6.00
N ASN A 79 8.74 -2.63 -5.71
CA ASN A 79 9.16 -1.23 -5.81
C ASN A 79 8.95 -0.64 -7.21
N ASP A 80 9.29 -1.38 -8.27
CA ASP A 80 9.13 -0.92 -9.65
C ASP A 80 7.66 -0.68 -10.03
N VAL A 81 6.76 -1.58 -9.63
CA VAL A 81 5.31 -1.43 -9.86
C VAL A 81 4.76 -0.23 -9.11
N PHE A 82 5.13 -0.06 -7.84
CA PHE A 82 4.68 1.07 -7.03
C PHE A 82 5.18 2.41 -7.59
N LYS A 83 6.45 2.49 -8.01
CA LYS A 83 7.00 3.69 -8.66
C LYS A 83 6.25 4.06 -9.93
N ALA A 84 6.03 3.08 -10.80
CA ALA A 84 5.39 3.30 -12.09
C ALA A 84 3.93 3.72 -11.96
N ASN A 85 3.22 3.25 -10.92
CA ASN A 85 1.76 3.31 -10.88
C ASN A 85 1.20 4.15 -9.72
N VAL A 86 2.01 4.46 -8.69
CA VAL A 86 1.54 5.20 -7.50
C VAL A 86 2.41 6.40 -7.19
N ALA A 87 3.72 6.20 -6.97
CA ALA A 87 4.61 7.25 -6.48
C ALA A 87 4.59 8.53 -7.35
N LYS A 88 4.48 8.37 -8.66
CA LYS A 88 4.42 9.49 -9.61
C LYS A 88 3.17 10.38 -9.47
N PHE A 89 2.12 9.90 -8.77
CA PHE A 89 0.86 10.62 -8.57
C PHE A 89 0.72 11.23 -7.17
N VAL A 90 1.67 10.99 -6.27
CA VAL A 90 1.67 11.56 -4.91
C VAL A 90 1.87 13.08 -4.98
N GLY A 91 1.04 13.82 -4.26
CA GLY A 91 1.03 15.28 -4.24
C GLY A 91 0.52 15.93 -5.53
N LYS A 92 -0.21 15.20 -6.38
CA LYS A 92 -0.76 15.70 -7.66
C LYS A 92 -2.28 15.61 -7.69
N ALA A 93 -2.89 16.39 -8.58
CA ALA A 93 -4.31 16.35 -8.89
C ALA A 93 -4.50 16.28 -10.43
N PRO A 94 -5.16 15.26 -10.99
CA PRO A 94 -5.64 14.09 -10.28
C PRO A 94 -4.49 13.23 -9.75
N GLY A 95 -4.69 12.56 -8.60
CA GLY A 95 -3.67 11.76 -7.96
C GLY A 95 -3.97 11.40 -6.51
N ILE A 96 -2.93 11.42 -5.66
CA ILE A 96 -3.00 11.07 -4.25
C ILE A 96 -2.56 12.28 -3.42
N GLY A 97 -3.46 12.82 -2.60
CA GLY A 97 -3.16 13.99 -1.74
C GLY A 97 -2.11 13.68 -0.68
N ALA A 98 -2.29 12.61 0.08
CA ALA A 98 -1.36 12.16 1.11
C ALA A 98 -1.07 10.65 1.00
N LEU A 99 0.20 10.26 1.16
CA LEU A 99 0.63 8.85 1.20
C LEU A 99 1.20 8.54 2.58
N THR A 100 0.71 7.47 3.20
CA THR A 100 1.25 6.94 4.45
C THR A 100 1.58 5.47 4.29
N MET A 101 2.75 5.05 4.76
CA MET A 101 3.14 3.65 4.83
C MET A 101 3.48 3.28 6.27
N CYS A 102 2.84 2.22 6.77
CA CYS A 102 3.23 1.54 8.00
C CYS A 102 3.88 0.21 7.63
N THR A 103 5.09 -0.06 8.10
CA THR A 103 5.78 -1.33 7.85
C THR A 103 6.71 -1.69 9.00
N MET A 104 7.22 -2.92 9.02
CA MET A 104 8.16 -3.33 10.07
C MET A 104 9.56 -2.80 9.81
N THR A 105 10.34 -2.64 10.90
CA THR A 105 11.79 -2.46 10.80
C THR A 105 12.45 -3.71 10.22
N GLU A 106 13.63 -3.57 9.65
CA GLU A 106 14.39 -4.70 9.09
C GLU A 106 14.63 -5.80 10.13
N ASP A 107 14.93 -5.42 11.37
CA ASP A 107 15.15 -6.39 12.46
C ASP A 107 13.86 -7.17 12.77
N ALA A 108 12.72 -6.48 12.91
CA ALA A 108 11.42 -7.11 13.15
C ALA A 108 10.99 -8.04 12.00
N GLU A 109 11.24 -7.64 10.74
CA GLU A 109 10.98 -8.48 9.56
C GLU A 109 11.83 -9.76 9.53
N ARG A 110 13.03 -9.70 10.07
CA ARG A 110 13.92 -10.89 10.17
C ARG A 110 13.55 -11.83 11.29
N ASP A 111 12.94 -11.30 12.35
CA ASP A 111 12.52 -12.06 13.54
C ASP A 111 11.05 -12.52 13.46
N ASP A 112 10.30 -12.09 12.42
CA ASP A 112 8.91 -12.49 12.19
C ASP A 112 8.84 -13.90 11.59
N ASP A 113 8.65 -14.90 12.45
CA ASP A 113 8.53 -16.31 12.06
C ASP A 113 7.15 -16.61 11.45
N LEU A 114 7.14 -17.14 10.22
CA LEU A 114 5.93 -17.65 9.54
C LEU A 114 5.37 -18.95 10.15
N VAL A 115 5.91 -19.41 11.28
CA VAL A 115 5.60 -20.70 11.92
C VAL A 115 4.12 -20.88 12.24
N GLU A 116 3.43 -19.81 12.65
CA GLU A 116 2.01 -19.88 13.04
C GLU A 116 1.04 -19.91 11.86
N PHE A 117 1.46 -19.51 10.67
CA PHE A 117 0.56 -19.42 9.51
C PHE A 117 0.45 -20.75 8.74
N LEU A 118 1.46 -21.62 8.81
CA LEU A 118 1.51 -22.87 8.04
C LEU A 118 1.64 -24.14 8.90
N GLY A 119 1.69 -24.02 10.22
CA GLY A 119 1.82 -25.18 11.13
C GLY A 119 3.13 -25.98 10.99
N ALA A 120 4.13 -25.46 10.31
CA ALA A 120 5.44 -26.05 10.15
C ALA A 120 6.54 -24.99 10.15
N THR A 121 7.63 -25.24 10.84
CA THR A 121 8.85 -24.42 10.95
C THR A 121 9.60 -24.39 9.60
N VAL A 122 9.05 -23.82 8.55
CA VAL A 122 9.66 -23.91 7.21
C VAL A 122 10.40 -22.64 6.80
N TYR A 123 10.11 -21.49 7.43
CA TYR A 123 10.77 -20.24 7.02
C TYR A 123 10.87 -19.24 8.19
N GLY A 124 12.08 -19.03 8.72
CA GLY A 124 12.36 -18.13 9.84
C GLY A 124 12.52 -16.67 9.40
N LYS A 125 11.60 -16.13 8.60
CA LYS A 125 11.53 -14.72 8.18
C LYS A 125 10.11 -14.37 7.78
N SER A 126 9.80 -13.07 7.75
CA SER A 126 8.46 -12.57 7.43
C SER A 126 7.95 -12.98 6.05
N LEU A 127 6.63 -12.82 5.87
CA LEU A 127 5.95 -13.06 4.61
C LEU A 127 6.54 -12.21 3.46
N LEU A 128 6.97 -10.97 3.70
CA LEU A 128 7.54 -10.12 2.66
C LEU A 128 8.88 -10.64 2.15
N TYR A 129 9.71 -11.24 3.00
CA TYR A 129 10.92 -11.93 2.56
C TYR A 129 10.60 -13.17 1.73
N LEU A 130 9.53 -13.91 2.08
CA LEU A 130 9.09 -15.06 1.28
C LEU A 130 8.60 -14.60 -0.10
N VAL A 131 7.77 -13.55 -0.17
CA VAL A 131 7.34 -12.94 -1.44
C VAL A 131 8.54 -12.54 -2.29
N SER A 132 9.47 -11.77 -1.73
CA SER A 132 10.68 -11.29 -2.41
C SER A 132 11.56 -12.41 -2.98
N ARG A 133 11.59 -13.58 -2.34
CA ARG A 133 12.55 -14.66 -2.64
C ARG A 133 11.97 -15.84 -3.38
N ALA A 134 10.66 -16.11 -3.21
CA ALA A 134 10.02 -17.33 -3.71
C ALA A 134 8.82 -17.10 -4.60
N PHE A 135 8.07 -16.00 -4.44
CA PHE A 135 6.85 -15.77 -5.21
C PHE A 135 7.03 -14.80 -6.38
N GLU A 136 8.13 -14.08 -6.42
CA GLU A 136 8.47 -13.22 -7.54
C GLU A 136 9.33 -13.95 -8.59
N PRO A 137 9.22 -13.60 -9.90
CA PRO A 137 9.97 -14.24 -10.97
C PRO A 137 11.49 -14.18 -10.79
N LYS A 138 11.98 -13.13 -10.11
CA LYS A 138 13.40 -12.98 -9.79
C LYS A 138 13.58 -13.07 -8.28
N ARG A 139 14.52 -13.92 -7.86
CA ARG A 139 14.89 -14.02 -6.44
C ARG A 139 15.41 -12.68 -5.92
N LYS A 140 14.99 -12.29 -4.71
CA LYS A 140 15.32 -11.01 -4.07
C LYS A 140 14.77 -9.79 -4.82
N THR A 141 13.58 -9.93 -5.40
CA THR A 141 12.86 -8.78 -5.97
C THR A 141 12.59 -7.75 -4.88
N PRO A 142 12.92 -6.46 -5.09
CA PRO A 142 12.64 -5.41 -4.13
C PRO A 142 11.14 -5.26 -3.87
N ILE A 143 10.73 -5.42 -2.60
CA ILE A 143 9.35 -5.27 -2.12
C ILE A 143 9.27 -4.03 -1.24
N LEU A 144 8.26 -3.20 -1.46
CA LEU A 144 8.08 -1.89 -0.83
C LEU A 144 8.07 -1.95 0.70
N GLY A 145 7.41 -2.97 1.26
CA GLY A 145 7.31 -3.14 2.71
C GLY A 145 8.59 -3.60 3.41
N LEU A 146 9.65 -3.98 2.68
CA LEU A 146 10.93 -4.31 3.27
C LEU A 146 11.79 -3.06 3.44
N GLU A 147 12.11 -2.68 4.67
CA GLU A 147 12.91 -1.47 4.97
C GLU A 147 14.24 -1.45 4.21
N GLU A 148 14.96 -2.59 4.12
CA GLU A 148 16.22 -2.69 3.39
C GLU A 148 16.08 -2.31 1.90
N THR A 149 15.02 -2.79 1.23
CA THR A 149 14.80 -2.53 -0.19
C THR A 149 14.22 -1.15 -0.45
N LEU A 150 13.47 -0.60 0.50
CA LEU A 150 12.99 0.78 0.48
C LEU A 150 14.17 1.77 0.58
N ARG A 151 15.07 1.57 1.56
CA ARG A 151 16.24 2.43 1.78
C ARG A 151 17.22 2.41 0.60
N ALA A 152 17.32 1.26 -0.08
CA ALA A 152 18.18 1.10 -1.25
C ALA A 152 17.59 1.71 -2.54
N ASP A 153 16.30 2.08 -2.56
CA ASP A 153 15.66 2.61 -3.76
C ASP A 153 15.86 4.13 -3.88
N PRO A 154 16.53 4.62 -4.95
CA PRO A 154 16.90 6.03 -5.09
C PRO A 154 15.71 6.96 -5.35
N VAL A 155 14.53 6.43 -5.63
CA VAL A 155 13.31 7.21 -5.87
C VAL A 155 12.38 7.15 -4.65
N LEU A 156 12.17 5.94 -4.11
CA LEU A 156 11.23 5.74 -3.00
C LEU A 156 11.78 6.23 -1.68
N TRP A 157 13.08 6.00 -1.42
CA TRP A 157 13.65 6.48 -0.16
C TRP A 157 13.53 8.00 0.02
N PRO A 158 13.90 8.85 -0.95
CA PRO A 158 13.66 10.29 -0.85
C PRO A 158 12.19 10.68 -0.69
N LEU A 159 11.25 9.96 -1.33
CA LEU A 159 9.83 10.22 -1.20
C LEU A 159 9.37 10.08 0.27
N PHE A 160 9.78 9.01 0.95
CA PHE A 160 9.38 8.73 2.33
C PHE A 160 10.24 9.45 3.38
N ASN A 161 11.53 9.64 3.13
CA ASN A 161 12.45 10.30 4.07
C ASN A 161 12.51 11.82 3.88
N GLY A 162 12.11 12.32 2.72
CA GLY A 162 12.13 13.73 2.35
C GLY A 162 10.83 14.50 2.61
N GLY A 163 9.83 13.89 3.26
CA GLY A 163 8.56 14.54 3.60
C GLY A 163 7.50 14.55 2.49
N GLY A 164 7.75 13.91 1.35
CA GLY A 164 6.73 13.73 0.29
C GLY A 164 5.69 12.67 0.62
N ALA A 165 6.00 11.77 1.53
CA ALA A 165 5.11 10.74 2.08
C ALA A 165 5.51 10.43 3.52
N ARG A 166 4.58 9.87 4.29
CA ARG A 166 4.79 9.50 5.69
C ARG A 166 5.21 8.04 5.79
N LEU A 167 6.29 7.77 6.55
CA LEU A 167 6.76 6.42 6.88
C LEU A 167 6.66 6.21 8.39
N GLU A 168 5.96 5.15 8.79
CA GLU A 168 5.85 4.68 10.16
C GLU A 168 6.46 3.28 10.28
N LEU A 169 7.56 3.17 11.01
CA LEU A 169 8.25 1.90 11.24
C LEU A 169 7.78 1.26 12.55
N SER A 170 7.54 -0.04 12.54
CA SER A 170 7.15 -0.85 13.69
C SER A 170 8.16 -1.97 13.97
N PRO A 171 8.61 -2.15 15.21
CA PRO A 171 8.39 -1.24 16.35
C PRO A 171 9.04 0.12 16.11
N ALA A 172 8.46 1.17 16.70
CA ALA A 172 9.05 2.50 16.62
C ALA A 172 10.47 2.48 17.23
N ARG A 173 11.42 3.13 16.55
CA ARG A 173 12.79 3.25 17.05
C ARG A 173 12.83 4.28 18.19
N GLY A 174 13.28 3.84 19.36
CA GLY A 174 13.36 4.67 20.57
C GLY A 174 12.03 4.75 21.34
N GLU A 175 12.04 5.52 22.44
CA GLU A 175 10.85 5.77 23.26
C GLU A 175 9.95 6.77 22.55
N THR A 176 8.90 6.28 21.92
CA THR A 176 7.86 7.12 21.30
C THR A 176 6.60 7.02 22.17
N PRO A 177 6.18 8.12 22.85
CA PRO A 177 5.05 8.10 23.77
C PRO A 177 3.72 7.63 23.12
N ASN A 178 3.51 8.00 21.85
CA ASN A 178 2.33 7.61 21.07
C ASN A 178 2.75 7.11 19.70
N PRO A 179 3.24 5.87 19.59
CA PRO A 179 3.64 5.32 18.30
C PRO A 179 2.41 5.18 17.39
N HIS A 180 2.62 5.48 16.10
CA HIS A 180 1.59 5.41 15.07
C HIS A 180 1.32 3.98 14.59
N THR A 181 2.20 3.03 14.93
CA THR A 181 2.04 1.59 14.71
C THR A 181 2.82 0.83 15.78
N ARG A 182 2.29 -0.33 16.21
CA ARG A 182 2.91 -1.26 17.17
C ARG A 182 2.89 -2.69 16.68
N ALA A 183 2.51 -2.91 15.42
CA ALA A 183 2.48 -4.23 14.83
C ALA A 183 3.88 -4.88 14.88
N LEU A 184 3.98 -6.08 15.41
CA LEU A 184 5.24 -6.85 15.54
C LEU A 184 5.34 -7.99 14.52
N ARG A 185 4.27 -8.22 13.75
CA ARG A 185 4.20 -9.26 12.71
C ARG A 185 3.47 -8.71 11.48
N HIS A 186 3.80 -9.24 10.32
CA HIS A 186 3.20 -8.84 9.04
C HIS A 186 1.65 -8.86 9.08
N GLY A 187 1.05 -9.90 9.63
CA GLY A 187 -0.40 -10.06 9.70
C GLY A 187 -1.10 -9.26 10.81
N CYS A 188 -0.38 -8.40 11.57
CA CYS A 188 -0.99 -7.69 12.70
C CYS A 188 -1.38 -6.23 12.39
N PHE A 189 -0.95 -5.66 11.26
CA PHE A 189 -1.16 -4.25 10.97
C PHE A 189 -2.62 -3.83 10.86
N ASP A 190 -3.49 -4.70 10.39
CA ASP A 190 -4.93 -4.44 10.20
C ASP A 190 -5.76 -4.61 11.49
N ASN A 191 -5.17 -5.12 12.56
CA ASN A 191 -5.79 -5.23 13.88
C ASN A 191 -4.96 -4.59 15.02
N ASP A 192 -3.80 -4.00 14.72
CA ASP A 192 -3.05 -3.20 15.69
C ASP A 192 -3.76 -1.87 15.97
N ALA A 193 -4.15 -1.66 17.25
CA ALA A 193 -4.92 -0.50 17.66
C ALA A 193 -4.23 0.85 17.36
N ALA A 194 -2.89 0.91 17.36
CA ALA A 194 -2.15 2.13 17.04
C ALA A 194 -2.20 2.41 15.53
N THR A 195 -2.00 1.39 14.70
CA THR A 195 -2.12 1.47 13.23
C THR A 195 -3.53 1.88 12.83
N MET A 196 -4.55 1.21 13.38
CA MET A 196 -5.94 1.53 13.06
C MET A 196 -6.34 2.95 13.48
N ARG A 197 -5.84 3.44 14.62
CA ARG A 197 -6.05 4.83 15.04
C ARG A 197 -5.39 5.80 14.07
N THR A 198 -4.18 5.50 13.61
CA THR A 198 -3.47 6.32 12.62
C THR A 198 -4.27 6.41 11.32
N VAL A 199 -4.74 5.28 10.81
CA VAL A 199 -5.60 5.24 9.60
C VAL A 199 -6.89 6.01 9.81
N ALA A 200 -7.59 5.78 10.95
CA ALA A 200 -8.83 6.48 11.27
C ALA A 200 -8.63 8.01 11.34
N THR A 201 -7.54 8.48 11.95
CA THR A 201 -7.21 9.91 11.99
C THR A 201 -7.03 10.49 10.60
N ILE A 202 -6.33 9.78 9.70
CA ILE A 202 -6.12 10.23 8.31
C ILE A 202 -7.44 10.31 7.54
N VAL A 203 -8.35 9.35 7.75
CA VAL A 203 -9.64 9.29 7.04
C VAL A 203 -10.63 10.34 7.55
N THR A 204 -10.46 10.83 8.79
CA THR A 204 -11.38 11.78 9.43
C THR A 204 -10.82 13.21 9.54
N SER A 205 -9.61 13.46 9.05
CA SER A 205 -8.97 14.79 9.03
C SER A 205 -9.32 15.55 7.77
#